data_df95388df030866a96f1d5ae3bf1a9b5
#
_entry.id   df95388df030866a96f1d5ae3bf1a9b5
#
_cell.length_a   1.000
_cell.length_b   1.000
_cell.length_c   1.000
_cell.angle_alpha   90.00
_cell.angle_beta   90.00
_cell.angle_gamma   90.00
#
_symmetry.space_group_name_H-M   'P 1'
#
loop_
_entity.id
_entity.type
_entity.pdbx_description
1 polymer ?
#
loop_
_entity_poly.entity_id
_entity_poly.type
_entity_poly.pdbx_seq_one_letter_code
_entity_poly.pdbx_strand_id
1 'polypeptide(L)'
;SELQISYVGYKTKTVKISSGGPLAVTLESDEHILQEAVVIGYGVQRKSDLTGSVSSVNSKDFNQGVVNSPEALVNGKVSGVQIISSGGSPSAGSTIRIRGGASLNASNDPLIVLDGMPMEVGGSVSGSGNFLSLINPNDIESMTILKDASSTAIYGSRASNGVIIITTKKGTSSVRPKITFSSTNALQTPTRTADMITREELYRLVRTYGNDSQKSLLNDGVDTDWNKEIFHTAFGTDNNLGISGRAGAIPYRLSFGVSGQNGILRTDNVTRYTGSITLTPMLLDNRLKLNINLKGTCSDNRFANTEAIWSSATHNPCSPVYSGSDAFLGYYEAADANGVPVNGATGNPAGLLDNYHSTSKVYRAIGSFDADYSFRFLSGLHAHLTLGYDGSRGRGHVYVPHEAYQYYNTGGRNYSYGPQRNRLFTFYLDYGRYFDRIKSNIEVTAGYDYQAWKYTNAAYTELNDREPAEVQSASAADDQRHVLLSYYARLDYSFNSRYLLTASLRRDGSSRFGRGSRWGSFPSVALGWRMSEEDFFKPLKPVFSTLKLRASYGVTGQQDGIANYGYQPLYTLSQAG
;
A
#
# COMPACT_ATOMS: atom_id res chain seq x y z
N SER A 1 -39.48 -40.05 -4.66
CA SER A 1 -39.35 -38.62 -4.45
C SER A 1 -37.89 -38.22 -4.66
N GLU A 2 -37.63 -37.04 -5.20
CA GLU A 2 -36.30 -36.49 -5.31
C GLU A 2 -36.16 -35.30 -4.35
N LEU A 3 -35.06 -35.28 -3.61
CA LEU A 3 -34.71 -34.21 -2.69
C LEU A 3 -33.53 -33.44 -3.29
N GLN A 4 -33.72 -32.17 -3.55
CA GLN A 4 -32.65 -31.27 -4.02
C GLN A 4 -32.07 -30.54 -2.80
N ILE A 5 -30.77 -30.71 -2.58
CA ILE A 5 -30.04 -30.09 -1.47
C ILE A 5 -29.06 -29.10 -2.06
N SER A 6 -29.18 -27.84 -1.63
CA SER A 6 -28.26 -26.77 -2.00
C SER A 6 -27.75 -26.07 -0.74
N TYR A 7 -26.48 -25.73 -0.74
CA TYR A 7 -25.85 -24.93 0.31
C TYR A 7 -24.85 -23.97 -0.33
N VAL A 8 -24.74 -22.78 0.21
CA VAL A 8 -23.83 -21.74 -0.33
C VAL A 8 -22.38 -22.24 -0.30
N GLY A 9 -21.74 -22.25 -1.46
CA GLY A 9 -20.36 -22.75 -1.63
C GLY A 9 -20.26 -24.25 -1.95
N TYR A 10 -21.38 -24.92 -2.17
CA TYR A 10 -21.41 -26.34 -2.56
C TYR A 10 -22.26 -26.55 -3.82
N LYS A 11 -21.88 -27.58 -4.59
CA LYS A 11 -22.67 -28.00 -5.77
C LYS A 11 -24.01 -28.54 -5.32
N THR A 12 -25.08 -28.07 -5.97
CA THR A 12 -26.42 -28.59 -5.72
C THR A 12 -26.48 -30.08 -6.07
N LYS A 13 -26.94 -30.92 -5.14
CA LYS A 13 -27.04 -32.35 -5.31
C LYS A 13 -28.49 -32.81 -5.21
N THR A 14 -28.96 -33.55 -6.22
CA THR A 14 -30.28 -34.18 -6.20
C THR A 14 -30.13 -35.64 -5.78
N VAL A 15 -30.86 -36.06 -4.78
CA VAL A 15 -30.80 -37.43 -4.23
C VAL A 15 -32.21 -38.06 -4.28
N LYS A 16 -32.31 -39.27 -4.82
CA LYS A 16 -33.57 -40.02 -4.81
C LYS A 16 -33.83 -40.63 -3.42
N ILE A 17 -34.98 -40.35 -2.86
CA ILE A 17 -35.41 -40.92 -1.58
C ILE A 17 -36.05 -42.27 -1.88
N SER A 18 -35.39 -43.35 -1.49
CA SER A 18 -35.85 -44.73 -1.72
C SER A 18 -36.35 -45.44 -0.44
N SER A 19 -36.11 -44.93 0.76
CA SER A 19 -36.57 -45.49 2.03
C SER A 19 -36.64 -44.42 3.12
N GLY A 20 -37.46 -44.67 4.19
CA GLY A 20 -37.72 -43.73 5.29
C GLY A 20 -36.67 -43.72 6.41
N GLY A 21 -35.39 -43.91 6.10
CA GLY A 21 -34.28 -43.86 7.06
C GLY A 21 -33.47 -42.55 7.01
N PRO A 22 -32.56 -42.33 7.96
CA PRO A 22 -31.69 -41.16 7.94
C PRO A 22 -30.83 -41.13 6.67
N LEU A 23 -30.86 -40.02 5.94
CA LEU A 23 -30.13 -39.82 4.70
C LEU A 23 -28.91 -38.93 4.98
N ALA A 24 -27.70 -39.47 4.92
CA ALA A 24 -26.48 -38.70 4.97
C ALA A 24 -26.07 -38.29 3.57
N VAL A 25 -26.04 -36.98 3.28
CA VAL A 25 -25.65 -36.44 1.97
C VAL A 25 -24.41 -35.59 2.13
N THR A 26 -23.34 -36.00 1.48
CA THR A 26 -22.12 -35.21 1.37
C THR A 26 -22.24 -34.31 0.14
N LEU A 27 -22.13 -33.00 0.35
CA LEU A 27 -22.05 -32.01 -0.72
C LEU A 27 -20.59 -31.79 -1.12
N GLU A 28 -20.33 -31.68 -2.42
CA GLU A 28 -19.01 -31.28 -2.94
C GLU A 28 -18.88 -29.78 -2.90
N SER A 29 -17.74 -29.28 -2.43
CA SER A 29 -17.42 -27.87 -2.48
C SER A 29 -17.41 -27.37 -3.93
N ASP A 30 -18.10 -26.26 -4.20
CA ASP A 30 -18.05 -25.59 -5.49
C ASP A 30 -17.01 -24.49 -5.44
N GLU A 31 -15.77 -24.84 -5.72
CA GLU A 31 -14.65 -23.90 -5.74
C GLU A 31 -14.84 -22.78 -6.78
N HIS A 32 -15.61 -23.02 -7.85
CA HIS A 32 -15.90 -22.00 -8.86
C HIS A 32 -16.81 -20.89 -8.32
N ILE A 33 -17.77 -21.19 -7.46
CA ILE A 33 -18.66 -20.17 -6.88
C ILE A 33 -17.89 -19.28 -5.92
N LEU A 34 -16.95 -19.82 -5.14
CA LEU A 34 -16.11 -19.05 -4.22
C LEU A 34 -15.07 -18.19 -4.96
N GLN A 35 -14.60 -18.62 -6.14
CA GLN A 35 -13.67 -17.84 -6.96
C GLN A 35 -14.34 -16.68 -7.71
N GLU A 36 -15.65 -16.69 -7.86
CA GLU A 36 -16.41 -15.62 -8.54
C GLU A 36 -16.87 -14.49 -7.63
N ALA A 37 -16.74 -14.62 -6.31
CA ALA A 37 -17.14 -13.59 -5.36
C ALA A 37 -16.07 -12.51 -5.23
N VAL A 38 -16.43 -11.26 -5.42
CA VAL A 38 -15.53 -10.10 -5.37
C VAL A 38 -16.01 -9.14 -4.29
N VAL A 39 -15.09 -8.75 -3.41
CA VAL A 39 -15.35 -7.70 -2.41
C VAL A 39 -15.42 -6.35 -3.12
N ILE A 40 -16.52 -5.64 -2.93
CA ILE A 40 -16.75 -4.32 -3.50
C ILE A 40 -17.23 -3.40 -2.39
N GLY A 41 -16.46 -2.40 -2.04
CA GLY A 41 -16.84 -1.38 -1.07
C GLY A 41 -17.55 -1.95 0.16
N TYR A 42 -18.86 -1.83 0.18
CA TYR A 42 -19.75 -2.34 1.23
C TYR A 42 -20.47 -3.59 0.71
N GLY A 43 -19.86 -4.78 0.88
CA GLY A 43 -20.45 -6.07 0.50
C GLY A 43 -19.59 -6.91 -0.43
N VAL A 44 -20.16 -8.05 -0.83
CA VAL A 44 -19.53 -9.01 -1.74
C VAL A 44 -20.50 -9.31 -2.87
N GLN A 45 -20.09 -9.13 -4.12
CA GLN A 45 -20.89 -9.43 -5.29
C GLN A 45 -20.27 -10.52 -6.15
N ARG A 46 -21.10 -11.21 -6.93
CA ARG A 46 -20.59 -12.14 -7.94
C ARG A 46 -19.92 -11.34 -9.07
N LYS A 47 -18.76 -11.79 -9.51
CA LYS A 47 -18.02 -11.17 -10.63
C LYS A 47 -18.90 -11.02 -11.88
N SER A 48 -19.79 -11.97 -12.10
CA SER A 48 -20.76 -11.93 -13.19
C SER A 48 -21.73 -10.75 -13.10
N ASP A 49 -22.10 -10.30 -11.90
CA ASP A 49 -23.13 -9.27 -11.68
C ASP A 49 -22.55 -7.85 -11.64
N LEU A 50 -21.24 -7.73 -11.54
CA LEU A 50 -20.56 -6.44 -11.51
C LEU A 50 -20.84 -5.63 -12.79
N THR A 51 -21.36 -4.43 -12.63
CA THR A 51 -21.56 -3.47 -13.73
C THR A 51 -20.32 -2.63 -13.99
N GLY A 52 -19.46 -2.46 -12.98
CA GLY A 52 -18.23 -1.70 -13.07
C GLY A 52 -17.00 -2.50 -13.55
N SER A 53 -15.91 -1.79 -13.85
CA SER A 53 -14.62 -2.39 -14.23
C SER A 53 -13.82 -2.75 -12.97
N VAL A 54 -13.95 -3.99 -12.55
CA VAL A 54 -13.29 -4.53 -11.35
C VAL A 54 -12.35 -5.66 -11.77
N SER A 55 -11.16 -5.69 -11.19
CA SER A 55 -10.21 -6.79 -11.33
C SER A 55 -9.82 -7.30 -9.94
N SER A 56 -9.87 -8.61 -9.74
CA SER A 56 -9.42 -9.26 -8.51
C SER A 56 -8.29 -10.21 -8.81
N VAL A 57 -7.24 -10.16 -8.00
CA VAL A 57 -6.09 -11.08 -8.03
C VAL A 57 -6.05 -11.79 -6.69
N ASN A 58 -6.04 -13.11 -6.73
CA ASN A 58 -6.01 -13.95 -5.54
C ASN A 58 -4.57 -14.37 -5.20
N SER A 59 -4.35 -14.83 -3.98
CA SER A 59 -3.02 -15.24 -3.49
C SER A 59 -2.32 -16.31 -4.35
N LYS A 60 -3.07 -17.14 -5.08
CA LYS A 60 -2.53 -18.13 -6.02
C LYS A 60 -1.87 -17.49 -7.25
N ASP A 61 -2.34 -16.29 -7.63
CA ASP A 61 -1.91 -15.58 -8.84
C ASP A 61 -0.89 -14.47 -8.55
N PHE A 62 -0.52 -14.27 -7.29
CA PHE A 62 0.45 -13.26 -6.87
C PHE A 62 1.84 -13.51 -7.42
N ASN A 63 2.60 -12.44 -7.60
CA ASN A 63 4.02 -12.54 -7.93
C ASN A 63 4.76 -13.27 -6.80
N GLN A 64 5.64 -14.18 -7.18
CA GLN A 64 6.44 -14.97 -6.26
C GLN A 64 7.82 -14.32 -6.07
N GLY A 65 8.51 -14.69 -4.99
CA GLY A 65 9.83 -14.19 -4.62
C GLY A 65 9.81 -13.30 -3.38
N VAL A 66 10.87 -12.54 -3.16
CA VAL A 66 10.92 -11.56 -2.08
C VAL A 66 10.11 -10.34 -2.47
N VAL A 67 9.00 -10.13 -1.79
CA VAL A 67 8.07 -9.04 -2.01
C VAL A 67 8.05 -8.17 -0.76
N ASN A 68 8.55 -6.95 -0.87
CA ASN A 68 8.70 -6.04 0.27
C ASN A 68 7.39 -5.34 0.66
N SER A 69 6.45 -5.22 -0.28
CA SER A 69 5.20 -4.49 -0.08
C SER A 69 4.05 -5.10 -0.91
N PRO A 70 2.78 -4.95 -0.45
CA PRO A 70 1.62 -5.58 -1.07
C PRO A 70 1.42 -5.27 -2.55
N GLU A 71 1.70 -4.06 -2.98
CA GLU A 71 1.50 -3.63 -4.37
C GLU A 71 2.36 -4.43 -5.36
N ALA A 72 3.55 -4.85 -4.93
CA ALA A 72 4.43 -5.65 -5.78
C ALA A 72 3.85 -7.04 -6.12
N LEU A 73 2.92 -7.58 -5.28
CA LEU A 73 2.23 -8.85 -5.54
C LEU A 73 1.43 -8.84 -6.84
N VAL A 74 0.92 -7.68 -7.25
CA VAL A 74 0.01 -7.52 -8.40
C VAL A 74 0.64 -6.75 -9.55
N ASN A 75 1.94 -6.43 -9.48
CA ASN A 75 2.64 -5.73 -10.55
C ASN A 75 2.62 -6.54 -11.85
N GLY A 76 2.14 -5.92 -12.95
CA GLY A 76 2.00 -6.58 -14.25
C GLY A 76 0.81 -7.55 -14.37
N LYS A 77 0.01 -7.78 -13.30
CA LYS A 77 -1.13 -8.72 -13.31
C LYS A 77 -2.46 -8.08 -13.71
N VAL A 78 -2.60 -6.77 -13.60
CA VAL A 78 -3.87 -6.08 -13.79
C VAL A 78 -3.75 -5.02 -14.88
N SER A 79 -4.54 -5.17 -15.95
CA SER A 79 -4.55 -4.20 -17.06
C SER A 79 -5.00 -2.81 -16.58
N GLY A 80 -4.32 -1.75 -17.01
CA GLY A 80 -4.60 -0.37 -16.64
C GLY A 80 -4.14 0.01 -15.23
N VAL A 81 -3.32 -0.84 -14.59
CA VAL A 81 -2.63 -0.55 -13.32
C VAL A 81 -1.14 -0.54 -13.59
N GLN A 82 -0.50 0.56 -13.30
CA GLN A 82 0.94 0.74 -13.39
C GLN A 82 1.51 0.88 -11.98
N ILE A 83 2.51 0.08 -11.67
CA ILE A 83 3.23 0.11 -10.40
C ILE A 83 4.71 0.29 -10.74
N ILE A 84 5.27 1.40 -10.30
CA ILE A 84 6.67 1.77 -10.53
C ILE A 84 7.35 1.83 -9.18
N SER A 85 8.33 0.97 -8.97
CA SER A 85 9.20 1.04 -7.79
C SER A 85 10.15 2.23 -7.90
N SER A 86 10.33 2.98 -6.82
CA SER A 86 11.18 4.17 -6.74
C SER A 86 12.67 3.85 -6.57
N GLY A 87 13.11 2.64 -6.93
CA GLY A 87 14.52 2.23 -6.89
C GLY A 87 14.76 0.86 -6.28
N GLY A 88 16.02 0.53 -6.03
CA GLY A 88 16.46 -0.75 -5.46
C GLY A 88 16.55 -0.77 -3.93
N SER A 89 16.14 0.29 -3.24
CA SER A 89 16.08 0.32 -1.78
C SER A 89 14.93 -0.55 -1.26
N PRO A 90 15.14 -1.39 -0.24
CA PRO A 90 14.07 -2.17 0.38
C PRO A 90 12.96 -1.32 1.01
N SER A 91 13.28 -0.09 1.38
CA SER A 91 12.36 0.89 1.95
C SER A 91 11.71 1.80 0.91
N ALA A 92 12.10 1.70 -0.37
CA ALA A 92 11.58 2.55 -1.42
C ALA A 92 10.07 2.42 -1.58
N GLY A 93 9.39 3.54 -1.78
CA GLY A 93 7.99 3.57 -2.13
C GLY A 93 7.74 3.10 -3.55
N SER A 94 6.49 2.81 -3.84
CA SER A 94 6.03 2.54 -5.20
C SER A 94 5.00 3.58 -5.60
N THR A 95 5.12 4.08 -6.82
CA THR A 95 4.09 4.92 -7.42
C THR A 95 3.04 4.02 -8.08
N ILE A 96 1.81 4.12 -7.65
CA ILE A 96 0.69 3.34 -8.19
C ILE A 96 -0.20 4.28 -9.00
N ARG A 97 -0.50 3.91 -10.24
CA ARG A 97 -1.42 4.66 -11.12
C ARG A 97 -2.45 3.73 -11.73
N ILE A 98 -3.72 4.12 -11.65
CA ILE A 98 -4.84 3.38 -12.25
C ILE A 98 -5.42 4.25 -13.37
N ARG A 99 -5.26 3.81 -14.63
CA ARG A 99 -5.68 4.54 -15.84
C ARG A 99 -5.11 5.96 -15.97
N GLY A 100 -3.93 6.21 -15.38
CA GLY A 100 -3.26 7.52 -15.38
C GLY A 100 -3.55 8.35 -14.14
N GLY A 101 -3.30 9.65 -14.20
CA GLY A 101 -3.59 10.61 -13.14
C GLY A 101 -4.87 11.39 -13.42
N ALA A 102 -5.68 11.65 -12.40
CA ALA A 102 -6.93 12.41 -12.51
C ALA A 102 -6.78 13.89 -12.09
N SER A 103 -5.67 14.27 -11.45
CA SER A 103 -5.47 15.63 -10.92
C SER A 103 -4.08 16.18 -11.23
N LEU A 104 -4.02 17.49 -11.49
CA LEU A 104 -2.75 18.21 -11.64
C LEU A 104 -2.19 18.68 -10.29
N ASN A 105 -3.05 18.97 -9.32
CA ASN A 105 -2.66 19.61 -8.04
C ASN A 105 -2.90 18.74 -6.81
N ALA A 106 -3.79 17.72 -6.91
CA ALA A 106 -4.05 16.80 -5.82
C ALA A 106 -3.28 15.48 -6.02
N SER A 107 -3.30 14.58 -5.03
CA SER A 107 -2.70 13.25 -5.14
C SER A 107 -3.31 12.47 -6.30
N ASN A 108 -2.46 11.75 -7.02
CA ASN A 108 -2.85 10.79 -8.06
C ASN A 108 -2.76 9.33 -7.59
N ASP A 109 -2.52 9.09 -6.30
CA ASP A 109 -2.46 7.76 -5.73
C ASP A 109 -3.87 7.21 -5.50
N PRO A 110 -4.11 5.91 -5.74
CA PRO A 110 -5.39 5.28 -5.47
C PRO A 110 -5.66 5.17 -3.96
N LEU A 111 -6.93 5.14 -3.58
CA LEU A 111 -7.32 4.83 -2.21
C LEU A 111 -7.01 3.36 -1.91
N ILE A 112 -6.32 3.11 -0.80
CA ILE A 112 -6.10 1.75 -0.28
C ILE A 112 -7.10 1.47 0.84
N VAL A 113 -7.78 0.33 0.75
CA VAL A 113 -8.71 -0.15 1.79
C VAL A 113 -8.22 -1.51 2.29
N LEU A 114 -7.84 -1.60 3.55
CA LEU A 114 -7.35 -2.83 4.18
C LEU A 114 -8.43 -3.41 5.10
N ASP A 115 -8.96 -4.59 4.79
CA ASP A 115 -10.02 -5.25 5.56
C ASP A 115 -11.17 -4.29 5.94
N GLY A 116 -11.67 -3.52 4.96
CA GLY A 116 -12.75 -2.55 5.15
C GLY A 116 -12.32 -1.18 5.70
N MET A 117 -11.08 -1.02 6.15
CA MET A 117 -10.56 0.25 6.67
C MET A 117 -9.86 1.06 5.56
N PRO A 118 -10.40 2.24 5.17
CA PRO A 118 -9.72 3.14 4.25
C PRO A 118 -8.49 3.77 4.89
N MET A 119 -7.33 3.58 4.25
CA MET A 119 -6.05 4.12 4.68
C MET A 119 -5.89 5.59 4.27
N GLU A 120 -4.96 6.30 4.88
CA GLU A 120 -4.59 7.63 4.42
C GLU A 120 -3.82 7.56 3.11
N VAL A 121 -4.28 8.26 2.06
CA VAL A 121 -3.62 8.31 0.76
C VAL A 121 -2.45 9.27 0.82
N GLY A 122 -1.30 8.83 0.33
CA GLY A 122 -0.07 9.63 0.40
C GLY A 122 0.45 9.85 1.82
N GLY A 123 -0.15 9.16 2.80
CA GLY A 123 0.25 9.22 4.20
C GLY A 123 1.65 8.65 4.40
N SER A 124 2.64 9.52 4.58
CA SER A 124 3.94 9.09 5.05
C SER A 124 3.86 8.77 6.53
N VAL A 125 4.11 7.52 6.90
CA VAL A 125 4.42 7.22 8.31
C VAL A 125 5.83 7.74 8.56
N SER A 126 5.98 8.68 9.49
CA SER A 126 7.29 9.25 9.82
C SER A 126 8.32 8.14 10.01
N GLY A 127 9.44 8.23 9.30
CA GLY A 127 10.51 7.23 9.32
C GLY A 127 10.27 5.98 8.47
N SER A 128 9.20 5.90 7.68
CA SER A 128 8.99 4.83 6.71
C SER A 128 8.97 5.39 5.29
N GLY A 129 9.74 4.82 4.38
CA GLY A 129 9.72 5.21 2.96
C GLY A 129 8.45 4.77 2.23
N ASN A 130 7.79 3.69 2.70
CA ASN A 130 6.55 3.17 2.14
C ASN A 130 5.63 2.67 3.26
N PHE A 131 4.46 3.28 3.43
CA PHE A 131 3.50 2.85 4.46
C PHE A 131 2.87 1.48 4.19
N LEU A 132 2.78 1.05 2.91
CA LEU A 132 2.30 -0.28 2.53
C LEU A 132 3.29 -1.37 2.91
N SER A 133 4.58 -1.08 2.95
CA SER A 133 5.60 -2.04 3.40
C SER A 133 5.42 -2.46 4.87
N LEU A 134 4.62 -1.73 5.65
CA LEU A 134 4.27 -2.10 7.03
C LEU A 134 3.14 -3.15 7.11
N ILE A 135 2.61 -3.63 5.97
CA ILE A 135 1.64 -4.72 5.87
C ILE A 135 2.37 -5.96 5.38
N ASN A 136 2.20 -7.10 6.06
CA ASN A 136 2.82 -8.35 5.64
C ASN A 136 2.16 -8.89 4.35
N PRO A 137 2.87 -8.99 3.22
CA PRO A 137 2.31 -9.53 1.97
C PRO A 137 1.81 -10.97 2.11
N ASN A 138 2.42 -11.78 2.99
CA ASN A 138 2.05 -13.18 3.20
C ASN A 138 0.68 -13.36 3.88
N ASP A 139 0.15 -12.31 4.51
CA ASP A 139 -1.19 -12.33 5.12
C ASP A 139 -2.30 -11.98 4.13
N ILE A 140 -1.98 -11.58 2.90
CA ILE A 140 -2.97 -11.14 1.92
C ILE A 140 -3.61 -12.35 1.23
N GLU A 141 -4.94 -12.36 1.17
CA GLU A 141 -5.75 -13.35 0.45
C GLU A 141 -6.05 -12.91 -0.96
N SER A 142 -6.48 -11.65 -1.13
CA SER A 142 -6.82 -11.09 -2.42
C SER A 142 -6.63 -9.57 -2.47
N MET A 143 -6.42 -9.07 -3.67
CA MET A 143 -6.42 -7.64 -3.98
C MET A 143 -7.43 -7.36 -5.09
N THR A 144 -8.40 -6.52 -4.78
CA THR A 144 -9.45 -6.11 -5.73
C THR A 144 -9.26 -4.66 -6.12
N ILE A 145 -9.17 -4.38 -7.42
CA ILE A 145 -8.92 -3.07 -7.97
C ILE A 145 -10.18 -2.55 -8.67
N LEU A 146 -10.74 -1.45 -8.16
CA LEU A 146 -11.86 -0.72 -8.74
C LEU A 146 -11.32 0.38 -9.64
N LYS A 147 -11.67 0.36 -10.93
CA LYS A 147 -10.99 1.17 -11.95
C LYS A 147 -11.87 2.23 -12.60
N ASP A 148 -13.17 2.22 -12.39
CA ASP A 148 -14.11 3.18 -12.98
C ASP A 148 -14.93 3.93 -11.93
N ALA A 149 -15.48 5.07 -12.35
CA ALA A 149 -16.23 5.95 -11.47
C ALA A 149 -17.47 5.27 -10.85
N SER A 150 -18.13 4.36 -11.54
CA SER A 150 -19.31 3.68 -11.01
C SER A 150 -18.99 2.68 -9.91
N SER A 151 -17.83 2.02 -9.98
CA SER A 151 -17.37 1.12 -8.93
C SER A 151 -16.73 1.85 -7.74
N THR A 152 -16.15 3.04 -7.98
CA THR A 152 -15.43 3.80 -6.97
C THR A 152 -16.26 4.88 -6.29
N ALA A 153 -17.38 5.33 -6.89
CA ALA A 153 -18.22 6.41 -6.34
C ALA A 153 -18.73 6.14 -4.90
N ILE A 154 -18.82 4.87 -4.51
CA ILE A 154 -19.18 4.49 -3.14
C ILE A 154 -18.15 4.97 -2.10
N TYR A 155 -16.91 5.27 -2.53
CA TYR A 155 -15.85 5.86 -1.70
C TYR A 155 -15.74 7.39 -1.84
N GLY A 156 -16.60 8.01 -2.70
CA GLY A 156 -16.84 9.45 -2.80
C GLY A 156 -15.62 10.30 -3.10
N SER A 157 -15.34 11.23 -2.17
CA SER A 157 -14.31 12.27 -2.30
C SER A 157 -12.86 11.78 -2.21
N ARG A 158 -12.62 10.47 -2.17
CA ARG A 158 -11.26 9.86 -2.10
C ARG A 158 -10.99 8.88 -3.24
N ALA A 159 -11.87 8.79 -4.22
CA ALA A 159 -11.91 7.65 -5.14
C ALA A 159 -11.66 7.99 -6.61
N SER A 160 -11.28 9.23 -6.93
CA SER A 160 -11.06 9.67 -8.32
C SER A 160 -9.94 8.89 -9.03
N ASN A 161 -8.95 8.43 -8.29
CA ASN A 161 -7.78 7.71 -8.82
C ASN A 161 -7.93 6.18 -8.74
N GLY A 162 -9.15 5.67 -8.50
CA GLY A 162 -9.38 4.25 -8.27
C GLY A 162 -9.22 3.84 -6.80
N VAL A 163 -9.58 2.58 -6.53
CA VAL A 163 -9.52 1.99 -5.19
C VAL A 163 -8.87 0.61 -5.25
N ILE A 164 -7.97 0.32 -4.34
CA ILE A 164 -7.38 -0.99 -4.14
C ILE A 164 -7.86 -1.54 -2.80
N ILE A 165 -8.65 -2.61 -2.85
CA ILE A 165 -9.15 -3.30 -1.66
C ILE A 165 -8.25 -4.48 -1.38
N ILE A 166 -7.62 -4.50 -0.23
CA ILE A 166 -6.75 -5.57 0.26
C ILE A 166 -7.53 -6.37 1.29
N THR A 167 -7.73 -7.66 1.03
CA THR A 167 -8.38 -8.58 1.96
C THR A 167 -7.35 -9.55 2.52
N THR A 168 -7.30 -9.70 3.83
CA THR A 168 -6.36 -10.61 4.47
C THR A 168 -6.97 -11.99 4.75
N LYS A 169 -6.10 -13.00 4.87
CA LYS A 169 -6.46 -14.40 5.13
C LYS A 169 -7.19 -14.53 6.46
N LYS A 170 -8.24 -15.35 6.48
CA LYS A 170 -9.08 -15.60 7.65
C LYS A 170 -8.79 -16.98 8.27
N GLY A 171 -9.41 -17.26 9.42
CA GLY A 171 -9.43 -18.56 10.04
C GLY A 171 -10.16 -19.61 9.18
N THR A 172 -9.92 -20.88 9.45
CA THR A 172 -10.55 -22.00 8.75
C THR A 172 -11.61 -22.68 9.64
N SER A 173 -12.53 -23.41 9.02
CA SER A 173 -13.52 -24.21 9.75
C SER A 173 -12.94 -25.50 10.35
N SER A 174 -11.68 -25.84 10.04
CA SER A 174 -11.03 -27.04 10.54
C SER A 174 -10.74 -26.98 12.04
N VAL A 175 -11.13 -27.99 12.79
CA VAL A 175 -10.80 -28.13 14.21
C VAL A 175 -9.30 -28.43 14.40
N ARG A 176 -8.69 -29.15 13.46
CA ARG A 176 -7.24 -29.39 13.48
C ARG A 176 -6.51 -28.14 13.01
N PRO A 177 -5.59 -27.59 13.82
CA PRO A 177 -4.79 -26.44 13.40
C PRO A 177 -3.99 -26.76 12.13
N LYS A 178 -4.01 -25.85 11.16
CA LYS A 178 -3.14 -25.87 10.01
C LYS A 178 -1.98 -24.90 10.30
N ILE A 179 -0.78 -25.45 10.39
CA ILE A 179 0.45 -24.68 10.55
C ILE A 179 1.10 -24.57 9.18
N THR A 180 1.47 -23.35 8.80
CA THR A 180 2.19 -23.05 7.56
C THR A 180 3.45 -22.28 7.91
N PHE A 181 4.58 -22.71 7.39
CA PHE A 181 5.83 -21.99 7.47
C PHE A 181 6.33 -21.74 6.04
N SER A 182 6.71 -20.50 5.76
CA SER A 182 7.35 -20.12 4.52
C SER A 182 8.63 -19.35 4.81
N SER A 183 9.69 -19.70 4.09
CA SER A 183 10.97 -19.00 4.13
C SER A 183 11.40 -18.72 2.70
N THR A 184 11.62 -17.46 2.39
CA THR A 184 12.12 -17.01 1.09
C THR A 184 13.43 -16.30 1.30
N ASN A 185 14.47 -16.75 0.62
CA ASN A 185 15.80 -16.15 0.66
C ASN A 185 16.19 -15.74 -0.75
N ALA A 186 16.77 -14.56 -0.92
CA ALA A 186 17.16 -14.05 -2.22
C ALA A 186 18.49 -13.31 -2.17
N LEU A 187 19.24 -13.44 -3.27
CA LEU A 187 20.36 -12.57 -3.58
C LEU A 187 19.92 -11.57 -4.64
N GLN A 188 20.19 -10.30 -4.41
CA GLN A 188 19.81 -9.21 -5.28
C GLN A 188 21.06 -8.50 -5.78
N THR A 189 21.11 -8.24 -7.08
CA THR A 189 22.20 -7.50 -7.72
C THR A 189 21.63 -6.36 -8.55
N PRO A 190 22.36 -5.27 -8.78
CA PRO A 190 21.95 -4.25 -9.73
C PRO A 190 21.74 -4.85 -11.12
N THR A 191 20.63 -4.59 -11.76
CA THR A 191 20.37 -5.03 -13.14
C THR A 191 21.13 -4.20 -14.15
N ARG A 192 21.37 -2.92 -13.81
CA ARG A 192 22.13 -1.96 -14.62
C ARG A 192 22.72 -0.90 -13.71
N THR A 193 23.95 -0.54 -13.97
CA THR A 193 24.64 0.63 -13.39
C THR A 193 24.87 1.68 -14.46
N ALA A 194 25.21 2.90 -14.09
CA ALA A 194 25.58 3.93 -15.04
C ALA A 194 26.89 3.53 -15.76
N ASP A 195 26.93 3.76 -17.08
CA ASP A 195 28.17 3.67 -17.83
C ASP A 195 29.05 4.87 -17.47
N MET A 196 30.20 4.61 -16.89
CA MET A 196 31.13 5.65 -16.46
C MET A 196 32.29 5.77 -17.42
N ILE A 197 32.88 6.95 -17.43
CA ILE A 197 34.12 7.15 -18.16
C ILE A 197 35.22 6.27 -17.55
N THR A 198 35.93 5.55 -18.40
CA THR A 198 37.07 4.74 -17.96
C THR A 198 38.29 5.64 -17.69
N ARG A 199 39.22 5.13 -16.89
CA ARG A 199 40.49 5.80 -16.63
C ARG A 199 41.18 6.16 -17.93
N GLU A 200 41.31 5.23 -18.90
CA GLU A 200 41.99 5.44 -20.18
C GLU A 200 41.33 6.54 -21.00
N GLU A 201 40.01 6.59 -21.03
CA GLU A 201 39.26 7.64 -21.73
C GLU A 201 39.46 9.00 -21.07
N LEU A 202 39.40 9.06 -19.74
CA LEU A 202 39.67 10.27 -18.99
C LEU A 202 41.07 10.79 -19.25
N TYR A 203 42.07 9.91 -19.17
CA TYR A 203 43.45 10.27 -19.49
C TYR A 203 43.60 10.82 -20.90
N ARG A 204 43.01 10.18 -21.89
CA ARG A 204 43.03 10.63 -23.27
C ARG A 204 42.43 12.04 -23.41
N LEU A 205 41.29 12.26 -22.81
CA LEU A 205 40.58 13.53 -22.86
C LEU A 205 41.35 14.65 -22.15
N VAL A 206 41.80 14.41 -20.93
CA VAL A 206 42.52 15.41 -20.13
C VAL A 206 43.88 15.73 -20.71
N ARG A 207 44.61 14.73 -21.20
CA ARG A 207 45.91 14.98 -21.88
C ARG A 207 45.75 15.77 -23.18
N THR A 208 44.64 15.58 -23.91
CA THR A 208 44.40 16.25 -25.19
C THR A 208 43.83 17.67 -25.00
N TYR A 209 42.89 17.84 -24.08
CA TYR A 209 42.10 19.08 -23.96
C TYR A 209 42.26 19.77 -22.61
N GLY A 210 42.78 19.09 -21.60
CA GLY A 210 42.88 19.60 -20.23
C GLY A 210 43.98 20.68 -20.09
N ASN A 211 43.77 21.58 -19.12
CA ASN A 211 44.77 22.51 -18.66
C ASN A 211 45.78 21.85 -17.69
N ASP A 212 46.80 22.55 -17.26
CA ASP A 212 47.86 21.99 -16.41
C ASP A 212 47.33 21.57 -15.02
N SER A 213 46.40 22.31 -14.45
CA SER A 213 45.72 21.90 -13.20
C SER A 213 44.95 20.61 -13.36
N GLN A 214 44.21 20.41 -14.46
CA GLN A 214 43.50 19.18 -14.73
C GLN A 214 44.45 18.00 -14.97
N LYS A 215 45.55 18.22 -15.68
CA LYS A 215 46.60 17.21 -15.91
C LYS A 215 47.27 16.78 -14.61
N SER A 216 47.43 17.68 -13.63
CA SER A 216 48.03 17.35 -12.34
C SER A 216 47.13 16.48 -11.43
N LEU A 217 45.82 16.41 -11.73
CA LEU A 217 44.86 15.57 -11.02
C LEU A 217 44.86 14.11 -11.55
N LEU A 218 45.55 13.82 -12.63
CA LEU A 218 45.69 12.45 -13.13
C LEU A 218 46.68 11.67 -12.27
N ASN A 219 46.23 10.54 -11.73
CA ASN A 219 47.03 9.66 -10.89
C ASN A 219 47.24 8.31 -11.60
N ASP A 220 48.47 8.06 -12.08
CA ASP A 220 48.81 6.87 -12.88
C ASP A 220 48.68 5.55 -12.10
N GLY A 221 48.65 5.58 -10.77
CA GLY A 221 48.57 4.43 -9.90
C GLY A 221 47.15 3.98 -9.48
N VAL A 222 46.12 4.74 -9.88
CA VAL A 222 44.75 4.54 -9.39
C VAL A 222 43.76 4.32 -10.53
N ASP A 223 42.91 3.32 -10.39
CA ASP A 223 41.79 3.02 -11.27
C ASP A 223 40.62 2.49 -10.42
N THR A 224 39.76 3.43 -9.99
CA THR A 224 38.66 3.14 -9.06
C THR A 224 37.35 2.93 -9.82
N ASP A 225 36.80 1.74 -9.69
CA ASP A 225 35.43 1.44 -10.15
C ASP A 225 34.42 1.84 -9.07
N TRP A 226 33.95 3.08 -9.15
CA TRP A 226 33.03 3.66 -8.16
C TRP A 226 31.71 2.90 -8.04
N ASN A 227 31.25 2.22 -9.11
CA ASN A 227 30.06 1.36 -9.01
C ASN A 227 30.29 0.18 -8.06
N LYS A 228 31.49 -0.45 -8.09
CA LYS A 228 31.82 -1.53 -7.16
C LYS A 228 31.98 -1.06 -5.73
N GLU A 229 32.37 0.20 -5.53
CA GLU A 229 32.53 0.77 -4.18
C GLU A 229 31.21 1.04 -3.49
N ILE A 230 30.14 1.34 -4.23
CA ILE A 230 28.84 1.68 -3.67
C ILE A 230 27.80 0.57 -3.75
N PHE A 231 27.87 -0.30 -4.76
CA PHE A 231 26.93 -1.40 -4.94
C PHE A 231 27.52 -2.74 -4.51
N HIS A 232 26.65 -3.61 -4.00
CA HIS A 232 27.02 -4.99 -3.66
C HIS A 232 25.87 -5.96 -3.94
N THR A 233 26.18 -7.26 -3.89
CA THR A 233 25.15 -8.30 -3.86
C THR A 233 24.47 -8.27 -2.50
N ALA A 234 23.19 -7.94 -2.47
CA ALA A 234 22.39 -7.84 -1.27
C ALA A 234 21.69 -9.16 -0.95
N PHE A 235 21.64 -9.50 0.33
CA PHE A 235 20.88 -10.65 0.82
C PHE A 235 19.56 -10.19 1.44
N GLY A 236 18.48 -10.88 1.06
CA GLY A 236 17.15 -10.69 1.63
C GLY A 236 16.56 -12.00 2.13
N THR A 237 15.88 -11.95 3.27
CA THR A 237 15.15 -13.09 3.84
C THR A 237 13.76 -12.66 4.30
N ASP A 238 12.77 -13.52 4.10
CA ASP A 238 11.38 -13.33 4.56
C ASP A 238 10.86 -14.65 5.12
N ASN A 239 10.60 -14.68 6.42
CA ASN A 239 10.19 -15.86 7.16
C ASN A 239 8.83 -15.62 7.79
N ASN A 240 7.86 -16.49 7.50
CA ASN A 240 6.49 -16.34 7.97
C ASN A 240 5.96 -17.64 8.55
N LEU A 241 5.34 -17.55 9.73
CA LEU A 241 4.64 -18.63 10.41
C LEU A 241 3.15 -18.27 10.50
N GLY A 242 2.30 -19.11 9.94
CA GLY A 242 0.85 -18.98 10.00
C GLY A 242 0.23 -20.17 10.72
N ILE A 243 -0.70 -19.91 11.63
CA ILE A 243 -1.48 -20.92 12.34
C ILE A 243 -2.95 -20.58 12.14
N SER A 244 -3.73 -21.47 11.54
CA SER A 244 -5.15 -21.26 11.32
C SER A 244 -5.96 -22.50 11.70
N GLY A 245 -7.15 -22.28 12.23
CA GLY A 245 -8.02 -23.36 12.69
C GLY A 245 -9.31 -22.83 13.28
N ARG A 246 -9.98 -23.68 14.06
CA ARG A 246 -11.18 -23.34 14.81
C ARG A 246 -11.07 -23.83 16.24
N ALA A 247 -11.28 -22.94 17.20
CA ALA A 247 -11.37 -23.25 18.63
C ALA A 247 -12.85 -23.13 19.06
N GLY A 248 -13.52 -24.26 19.27
CA GLY A 248 -14.95 -24.28 19.49
C GLY A 248 -15.73 -23.69 18.31
N ALA A 249 -16.46 -22.59 18.54
CA ALA A 249 -17.22 -21.88 17.51
C ALA A 249 -16.43 -20.75 16.83
N ILE A 250 -15.15 -20.55 17.18
CA ILE A 250 -14.35 -19.40 16.75
C ILE A 250 -13.27 -19.86 15.76
N PRO A 251 -13.46 -19.62 14.45
CA PRO A 251 -12.35 -19.70 13.49
C PRO A 251 -11.31 -18.63 13.82
N TYR A 252 -10.02 -19.01 13.77
CA TYR A 252 -8.93 -18.12 14.09
C TYR A 252 -7.78 -18.27 13.11
N ARG A 253 -7.03 -17.19 12.94
CA ARG A 253 -5.72 -17.16 12.29
C ARG A 253 -4.75 -16.32 13.12
N LEU A 254 -3.57 -16.87 13.33
CA LEU A 254 -2.42 -16.17 13.88
C LEU A 254 -1.33 -16.14 12.81
N SER A 255 -0.60 -15.04 12.71
CA SER A 255 0.53 -14.92 11.79
C SER A 255 1.66 -14.17 12.45
N PHE A 256 2.90 -14.63 12.23
CA PHE A 256 4.14 -13.98 12.63
C PHE A 256 5.08 -13.95 11.44
N GLY A 257 5.66 -12.79 11.18
CA GLY A 257 6.60 -12.61 10.09
C GLY A 257 7.85 -11.86 10.55
N VAL A 258 9.01 -12.29 10.04
CA VAL A 258 10.29 -11.62 10.19
C VAL A 258 10.91 -11.48 8.82
N SER A 259 11.14 -10.26 8.38
CA SER A 259 11.76 -9.95 7.10
C SER A 259 12.99 -9.07 7.32
N GLY A 260 14.13 -9.50 6.78
CA GLY A 260 15.37 -8.73 6.74
C GLY A 260 15.78 -8.53 5.29
N GLN A 261 15.92 -7.28 4.86
CA GLN A 261 16.25 -6.94 3.47
C GLN A 261 17.40 -5.95 3.47
N ASN A 262 18.52 -6.32 2.82
CA ASN A 262 19.57 -5.37 2.49
C ASN A 262 19.29 -4.76 1.11
N GLY A 263 19.62 -3.49 0.94
CA GLY A 263 19.60 -2.82 -0.35
C GLY A 263 20.84 -3.16 -1.17
N ILE A 264 20.72 -3.05 -2.49
CA ILE A 264 21.89 -3.18 -3.39
C ILE A 264 22.88 -2.04 -3.23
N LEU A 265 22.43 -0.87 -2.76
CA LEU A 265 23.30 0.22 -2.32
C LEU A 265 23.79 -0.09 -0.90
N ARG A 266 25.10 0.02 -0.67
CA ARG A 266 25.68 -0.24 0.66
C ARG A 266 25.00 0.62 1.72
N THR A 267 24.98 0.15 2.96
CA THR A 267 24.38 0.76 4.14
C THR A 267 22.85 0.78 4.20
N ASP A 268 22.15 0.48 3.11
CA ASP A 268 20.68 0.44 3.09
C ASP A 268 20.14 -0.89 3.60
N ASN A 269 19.28 -0.87 4.61
CA ASN A 269 18.61 -2.09 5.09
C ASN A 269 17.29 -1.81 5.80
N VAL A 270 16.42 -2.81 5.81
CA VAL A 270 15.16 -2.82 6.55
C VAL A 270 15.00 -4.16 7.26
N THR A 271 14.73 -4.13 8.54
CA THR A 271 14.27 -5.29 9.30
C THR A 271 12.86 -5.04 9.83
N ARG A 272 11.94 -5.95 9.49
CA ARG A 272 10.53 -5.83 9.84
C ARG A 272 10.03 -7.05 10.60
N TYR A 273 9.31 -6.80 11.69
CA TYR A 273 8.60 -7.80 12.49
C TYR A 273 7.11 -7.53 12.38
N THR A 274 6.33 -8.54 12.07
CA THR A 274 4.88 -8.45 11.94
C THR A 274 4.20 -9.50 12.78
N GLY A 275 3.03 -9.15 13.32
CA GLY A 275 2.15 -10.09 14.01
C GLY A 275 0.71 -9.76 13.68
N SER A 276 -0.12 -10.77 13.43
CA SER A 276 -1.54 -10.57 13.19
C SER A 276 -2.41 -11.64 13.86
N ILE A 277 -3.60 -11.22 14.27
CA ILE A 277 -4.65 -12.08 14.84
C ILE A 277 -5.95 -11.77 14.10
N THR A 278 -6.59 -12.78 13.54
CA THR A 278 -7.92 -12.69 12.94
C THR A 278 -8.84 -13.71 13.58
N LEU A 279 -9.98 -13.24 14.12
CA LEU A 279 -11.02 -14.08 14.73
C LEU A 279 -12.34 -13.83 13.99
N THR A 280 -13.04 -14.91 13.61
CA THR A 280 -14.29 -14.81 12.85
C THR A 280 -15.42 -15.65 13.49
N PRO A 281 -15.83 -15.36 14.75
CA PRO A 281 -16.90 -16.10 15.39
C PRO A 281 -18.26 -15.86 14.74
N MET A 282 -19.08 -16.91 14.72
CA MET A 282 -20.49 -16.87 14.35
C MET A 282 -21.34 -17.16 15.58
N LEU A 283 -22.22 -16.26 15.93
CA LEU A 283 -23.02 -16.27 17.14
C LEU A 283 -24.52 -16.18 16.80
N LEU A 284 -25.38 -16.40 17.79
CA LEU A 284 -26.84 -16.27 17.65
C LEU A 284 -27.41 -17.10 16.49
N ASP A 285 -27.09 -18.39 16.45
CA ASP A 285 -27.48 -19.33 15.37
C ASP A 285 -27.01 -18.83 13.98
N ASN A 286 -25.75 -18.40 13.89
CA ASN A 286 -25.08 -17.85 12.69
C ASN A 286 -25.66 -16.54 12.16
N ARG A 287 -26.47 -15.83 12.94
CA ARG A 287 -27.03 -14.53 12.55
C ARG A 287 -26.12 -13.35 12.86
N LEU A 288 -25.25 -13.47 13.83
CA LEU A 288 -24.24 -12.47 14.13
C LEU A 288 -22.88 -13.03 13.73
N LYS A 289 -22.32 -12.49 12.65
CA LYS A 289 -20.96 -12.77 12.21
C LYS A 289 -20.06 -11.64 12.65
N LEU A 290 -19.02 -11.98 13.38
CA LEU A 290 -18.00 -11.00 13.76
C LEU A 290 -16.72 -11.26 12.98
N ASN A 291 -15.97 -10.19 12.69
CA ASN A 291 -14.63 -10.27 12.13
C ASN A 291 -13.74 -9.29 12.91
N ILE A 292 -12.82 -9.84 13.67
CA ILE A 292 -11.91 -9.07 14.53
C ILE A 292 -10.50 -9.24 13.97
N ASN A 293 -9.89 -8.16 13.53
CA ASN A 293 -8.54 -8.13 13.00
C ASN A 293 -7.66 -7.22 13.83
N LEU A 294 -6.51 -7.72 14.25
CA LEU A 294 -5.47 -6.94 14.90
C LEU A 294 -4.14 -7.23 14.20
N LYS A 295 -3.44 -6.20 13.81
CA LYS A 295 -2.14 -6.29 13.14
C LYS A 295 -1.16 -5.36 13.82
N GLY A 296 0.04 -5.84 14.13
CA GLY A 296 1.13 -5.06 14.69
C GLY A 296 2.36 -5.18 13.81
N THR A 297 3.07 -4.08 13.62
CA THR A 297 4.33 -4.05 12.87
C THR A 297 5.35 -3.18 13.60
N CYS A 298 6.58 -3.69 13.65
CA CYS A 298 7.77 -2.95 14.03
C CYS A 298 8.76 -3.01 12.88
N SER A 299 9.31 -1.87 12.46
CA SER A 299 10.34 -1.79 11.43
C SER A 299 11.52 -0.99 11.92
N ASP A 300 12.71 -1.55 11.77
CA ASP A 300 13.99 -0.88 11.93
C ASP A 300 14.58 -0.64 10.55
N ASN A 301 14.84 0.63 10.21
CA ASN A 301 15.30 1.02 8.89
C ASN A 301 16.63 1.77 9.01
N ARG A 302 17.52 1.52 8.06
CA ARG A 302 18.70 2.33 7.77
C ARG A 302 18.65 2.74 6.32
N PHE A 303 18.75 4.03 6.05
CA PHE A 303 18.67 4.60 4.70
C PHE A 303 20.06 4.98 4.23
N ALA A 304 20.44 4.54 3.05
CA ALA A 304 21.67 4.97 2.42
C ALA A 304 21.54 6.40 1.86
N ASN A 305 22.64 7.10 1.76
CA ASN A 305 22.69 8.36 1.02
C ASN A 305 22.68 8.09 -0.48
N THR A 306 21.56 8.39 -1.14
CA THR A 306 21.39 8.17 -2.58
C THR A 306 22.22 9.12 -3.45
N GLU A 307 22.75 10.22 -2.90
CA GLU A 307 23.69 11.11 -3.62
C GLU A 307 24.95 10.38 -4.07
N ALA A 308 25.34 9.30 -3.34
CA ALA A 308 26.47 8.46 -3.73
C ALA A 308 26.31 7.84 -5.13
N ILE A 309 25.06 7.61 -5.61
CA ILE A 309 24.79 7.09 -6.96
C ILE A 309 25.15 8.11 -8.02
N TRP A 310 24.73 9.36 -7.82
CA TRP A 310 25.10 10.46 -8.72
C TRP A 310 26.59 10.73 -8.65
N SER A 311 27.13 10.77 -7.44
CA SER A 311 28.57 10.99 -7.25
C SER A 311 29.38 9.90 -7.94
N SER A 312 29.03 8.62 -7.83
CA SER A 312 29.76 7.53 -8.51
C SER A 312 29.80 7.68 -10.03
N ALA A 313 28.72 8.21 -10.62
CA ALA A 313 28.66 8.41 -12.07
C ALA A 313 29.49 9.61 -12.57
N THR A 314 29.85 10.53 -11.69
CA THR A 314 30.55 11.80 -12.04
C THR A 314 31.93 11.93 -11.40
N HIS A 315 32.28 11.03 -10.47
CA HIS A 315 33.54 11.08 -9.75
C HIS A 315 34.71 10.61 -10.62
N ASN A 316 35.89 11.19 -10.37
CA ASN A 316 37.10 10.90 -11.13
C ASN A 316 37.59 9.46 -10.84
N PRO A 317 37.69 8.58 -11.88
CA PRO A 317 38.19 7.21 -11.67
C PRO A 317 39.69 7.16 -11.33
N CYS A 318 40.44 8.25 -11.51
CA CYS A 318 41.83 8.35 -11.07
C CYS A 318 41.99 8.78 -9.60
N SER A 319 40.88 8.98 -8.86
CA SER A 319 40.92 9.27 -7.43
C SER A 319 40.86 7.99 -6.60
N PRO A 320 41.71 7.84 -5.57
CA PRO A 320 41.64 6.72 -4.66
C PRO A 320 40.42 6.84 -3.73
N VAL A 321 39.95 5.72 -3.19
CA VAL A 321 38.86 5.73 -2.19
C VAL A 321 39.32 6.39 -0.90
N TYR A 322 40.54 6.09 -0.45
CA TYR A 322 41.10 6.59 0.82
C TYR A 322 42.28 7.52 0.58
N SER A 323 42.38 8.55 1.40
CA SER A 323 43.45 9.55 1.30
C SER A 323 44.78 9.11 1.94
N GLY A 324 44.73 8.13 2.85
CA GLY A 324 45.87 7.77 3.71
C GLY A 324 46.15 8.78 4.84
N SER A 325 45.24 9.74 5.06
CA SER A 325 45.27 10.72 6.16
C SER A 325 43.94 10.71 6.92
N ASP A 326 43.90 11.30 8.13
CA ASP A 326 42.66 11.40 8.93
C ASP A 326 41.69 12.49 8.40
N ALA A 327 42.13 13.29 7.43
CA ALA A 327 41.23 14.28 6.80
C ALA A 327 40.02 13.61 6.16
N PHE A 328 38.86 14.24 6.28
CA PHE A 328 37.59 13.72 5.79
C PHE A 328 37.31 12.27 6.24
N LEU A 329 37.68 11.94 7.48
CA LEU A 329 37.51 10.60 8.06
C LEU A 329 38.22 9.49 7.25
N GLY A 330 39.35 9.84 6.62
CA GLY A 330 40.16 8.91 5.85
C GLY A 330 39.82 8.84 4.35
N TYR A 331 38.73 9.43 3.89
CA TYR A 331 38.32 9.41 2.49
C TYR A 331 39.09 10.47 1.69
N TYR A 332 39.36 10.12 0.43
CA TYR A 332 39.95 11.08 -0.49
C TYR A 332 38.89 12.07 -1.00
N GLU A 333 39.11 13.36 -0.73
CA GLU A 333 38.24 14.44 -1.19
C GLU A 333 39.05 15.51 -1.87
N ALA A 334 38.47 16.19 -2.89
CA ALA A 334 39.09 17.31 -3.49
C ALA A 334 39.07 18.52 -2.54
N ALA A 335 40.24 18.93 -2.05
CA ALA A 335 40.40 20.03 -1.11
C ALA A 335 41.37 21.09 -1.65
N ASP A 336 41.18 22.32 -1.19
CA ASP A 336 42.11 23.43 -1.47
C ASP A 336 43.41 23.32 -0.62
N ALA A 337 44.32 24.27 -0.77
CA ALA A 337 45.57 24.30 -0.04
C ALA A 337 45.40 24.42 1.51
N ASN A 338 44.21 24.82 1.98
CA ASN A 338 43.85 24.95 3.38
C ASN A 338 43.15 23.70 3.93
N GLY A 339 42.96 22.66 3.10
CA GLY A 339 42.21 21.44 3.47
C GLY A 339 40.70 21.62 3.45
N VAL A 340 40.18 22.68 2.82
CA VAL A 340 38.73 22.91 2.71
C VAL A 340 38.20 22.25 1.42
N PRO A 341 37.06 21.54 1.44
CA PRO A 341 36.49 20.96 0.24
C PRO A 341 36.33 22.00 -0.89
N VAL A 342 36.71 21.63 -2.13
CA VAL A 342 36.54 22.49 -3.30
C VAL A 342 35.06 22.63 -3.62
N ASN A 343 34.57 23.84 -3.64
CA ASN A 343 33.18 24.13 -3.98
C ASN A 343 32.81 23.62 -5.37
N GLY A 344 31.75 22.83 -5.47
CA GLY A 344 31.25 22.22 -6.70
C GLY A 344 31.95 20.91 -7.11
N ALA A 345 32.96 20.44 -6.37
CA ALA A 345 33.45 19.08 -6.53
C ALA A 345 32.39 18.06 -6.04
N THR A 346 32.41 16.89 -6.64
CA THR A 346 31.58 15.78 -6.15
C THR A 346 32.29 15.06 -5.00
N GLY A 347 31.58 14.82 -3.88
CA GLY A 347 32.14 14.08 -2.76
C GLY A 347 32.44 12.63 -3.11
N ASN A 348 33.35 12.04 -2.38
CA ASN A 348 33.71 10.63 -2.50
C ASN A 348 32.49 9.71 -2.30
N PRO A 349 32.09 8.89 -3.29
CA PRO A 349 30.88 8.06 -3.20
C PRO A 349 30.86 7.13 -1.99
N ALA A 350 31.99 6.53 -1.61
CA ALA A 350 32.08 5.66 -0.45
C ALA A 350 31.99 6.46 0.86
N GLY A 351 32.65 7.62 0.94
CA GLY A 351 32.55 8.55 2.06
C GLY A 351 31.13 9.08 2.29
N LEU A 352 30.41 9.38 1.19
CA LEU A 352 29.00 9.79 1.23
C LEU A 352 28.08 8.71 1.86
N LEU A 353 28.37 7.43 1.67
CA LEU A 353 27.61 6.32 2.25
C LEU A 353 28.00 6.06 3.71
N ASP A 354 29.26 5.94 3.97
CA ASP A 354 29.76 5.44 5.25
C ASP A 354 29.64 6.50 6.37
N ASN A 355 29.76 7.78 6.02
CA ASN A 355 29.64 8.90 6.97
C ASN A 355 28.18 9.39 7.15
N TYR A 356 27.21 8.82 6.41
CA TYR A 356 25.80 9.17 6.53
C TYR A 356 25.05 8.11 7.37
N HIS A 357 24.64 8.47 8.56
CA HIS A 357 23.93 7.60 9.48
C HIS A 357 22.45 8.02 9.58
N SER A 358 21.62 7.52 8.68
CA SER A 358 20.18 7.77 8.69
C SER A 358 19.44 6.51 9.12
N THR A 359 18.78 6.58 10.28
CA THR A 359 18.06 5.43 10.86
C THR A 359 16.66 5.82 11.28
N SER A 360 15.74 4.87 11.26
CA SER A 360 14.42 5.06 11.85
C SER A 360 13.86 3.80 12.47
N LYS A 361 13.02 3.99 13.48
CA LYS A 361 12.22 2.92 14.08
C LYS A 361 10.75 3.29 14.02
N VAL A 362 9.95 2.39 13.41
CA VAL A 362 8.53 2.60 13.17
C VAL A 362 7.72 1.52 13.86
N TYR A 363 6.67 1.92 14.57
CA TYR A 363 5.66 1.04 15.13
C TYR A 363 4.31 1.37 14.52
N ARG A 364 3.54 0.35 14.13
CA ARG A 364 2.17 0.51 13.63
C ARG A 364 1.26 -0.56 14.21
N ALA A 365 0.05 -0.15 14.58
CA ALA A 365 -1.02 -1.05 14.99
C ALA A 365 -2.29 -0.73 14.20
N ILE A 366 -2.84 -1.73 13.53
CA ILE A 366 -4.09 -1.64 12.77
C ILE A 366 -5.07 -2.62 13.39
N GLY A 367 -6.27 -2.14 13.72
CA GLY A 367 -7.35 -2.98 14.24
C GLY A 367 -8.65 -2.68 13.53
N SER A 368 -9.44 -3.72 13.23
CA SER A 368 -10.82 -3.60 12.80
C SER A 368 -11.72 -4.58 13.55
N PHE A 369 -12.92 -4.13 13.83
CA PHE A 369 -14.01 -4.92 14.37
C PHE A 369 -15.20 -4.74 13.44
N ASP A 370 -15.63 -5.81 12.80
CA ASP A 370 -16.78 -5.84 11.93
C ASP A 370 -17.85 -6.76 12.51
N ALA A 371 -19.10 -6.30 12.53
CA ALA A 371 -20.26 -7.07 12.93
C ALA A 371 -21.33 -7.04 11.84
N ASP A 372 -21.79 -8.21 11.41
CA ASP A 372 -22.89 -8.40 10.45
C ASP A 372 -24.01 -9.15 11.17
N TYR A 373 -25.15 -8.49 11.34
CA TYR A 373 -26.33 -9.06 12.00
C TYR A 373 -27.48 -9.22 11.02
N SER A 374 -27.93 -10.48 10.83
CA SER A 374 -29.09 -10.83 10.00
C SER A 374 -30.37 -10.82 10.84
N PHE A 375 -31.37 -10.02 10.45
CA PHE A 375 -32.64 -9.89 11.18
C PHE A 375 -33.58 -11.06 10.93
N ARG A 376 -34.31 -11.48 11.99
CA ARG A 376 -35.31 -12.57 11.90
C ARG A 376 -36.60 -12.14 11.22
N PHE A 377 -37.04 -10.90 11.48
CA PHE A 377 -38.34 -10.42 11.04
C PHE A 377 -38.41 -10.09 9.54
N LEU A 378 -37.25 -9.88 8.91
CA LEU A 378 -37.16 -9.60 7.47
C LEU A 378 -35.96 -10.35 6.88
N SER A 379 -36.25 -11.44 6.19
CA SER A 379 -35.21 -12.22 5.51
C SER A 379 -34.52 -11.38 4.45
N GLY A 380 -33.20 -11.36 4.46
CA GLY A 380 -32.36 -10.58 3.57
C GLY A 380 -31.99 -9.19 4.11
N LEU A 381 -32.50 -8.77 5.28
CA LEU A 381 -32.07 -7.54 5.93
C LEU A 381 -30.91 -7.81 6.87
N HIS A 382 -29.83 -7.06 6.70
CA HIS A 382 -28.62 -7.09 7.52
C HIS A 382 -28.29 -5.70 8.07
N ALA A 383 -27.71 -5.67 9.26
CA ALA A 383 -27.08 -4.48 9.82
C ALA A 383 -25.58 -4.73 9.97
N HIS A 384 -24.81 -3.82 9.45
CA HIS A 384 -23.35 -3.89 9.48
C HIS A 384 -22.78 -2.75 10.31
N LEU A 385 -21.82 -3.07 11.17
CA LEU A 385 -21.04 -2.12 11.96
C LEU A 385 -19.57 -2.42 11.77
N THR A 386 -18.79 -1.41 11.39
CA THR A 386 -17.33 -1.47 11.35
C THR A 386 -16.73 -0.41 12.25
N LEU A 387 -15.87 -0.82 13.16
CA LEU A 387 -15.01 0.06 13.95
C LEU A 387 -13.56 -0.18 13.52
N GLY A 388 -12.85 0.89 13.16
CA GLY A 388 -11.48 0.81 12.70
C GLY A 388 -10.53 1.74 13.47
N TYR A 389 -9.32 1.28 13.67
CA TYR A 389 -8.22 2.05 14.24
C TYR A 389 -6.92 1.74 13.51
N ASP A 390 -6.20 2.79 13.09
CA ASP A 390 -4.84 2.69 12.57
C ASP A 390 -3.97 3.73 13.27
N GLY A 391 -3.04 3.26 14.05
CA GLY A 391 -2.09 4.08 14.78
C GLY A 391 -0.66 3.75 14.41
N SER A 392 0.13 4.78 14.12
CA SER A 392 1.55 4.63 13.85
C SER A 392 2.39 5.67 14.58
N ARG A 393 3.64 5.34 14.79
CA ARG A 393 4.63 6.19 15.43
C ARG A 393 6.00 5.87 14.84
N GLY A 394 6.64 6.88 14.25
CA GLY A 394 8.01 6.79 13.77
C GLY A 394 8.94 7.71 14.54
N ARG A 395 10.19 7.28 14.70
CA ARG A 395 11.31 8.09 15.17
C ARG A 395 12.43 7.95 14.17
N GLY A 396 12.93 9.08 13.69
CA GLY A 396 14.05 9.14 12.76
C GLY A 396 15.22 9.89 13.39
N HIS A 397 16.41 9.49 13.01
CA HIS A 397 17.66 10.12 13.39
C HIS A 397 18.59 10.12 12.17
N VAL A 398 19.11 11.29 11.84
CA VAL A 398 20.16 11.46 10.85
C VAL A 398 21.36 12.07 11.55
N TYR A 399 22.53 11.49 11.31
CA TYR A 399 23.81 11.98 11.84
C TYR A 399 24.86 11.96 10.73
N VAL A 400 25.58 13.07 10.59
CA VAL A 400 26.74 13.21 9.72
C VAL A 400 27.83 13.94 10.51
N PRO A 401 29.03 13.37 10.65
CA PRO A 401 30.16 14.02 11.34
C PRO A 401 30.56 15.33 10.65
N HIS A 402 31.10 16.28 11.43
CA HIS A 402 31.53 17.58 10.91
C HIS A 402 32.81 17.51 10.05
N GLU A 403 33.55 16.41 10.13
CA GLU A 403 34.69 16.13 9.26
C GLU A 403 34.28 15.57 7.91
N ALA A 404 33.03 15.11 7.78
CA ALA A 404 32.53 14.57 6.52
C ALA A 404 32.39 15.68 5.44
N TYR A 405 32.72 15.35 4.21
CA TYR A 405 32.63 16.27 3.08
C TYR A 405 31.28 17.00 2.97
N GLN A 406 30.17 16.29 3.15
CA GLN A 406 28.80 16.81 2.96
C GLN A 406 28.44 17.96 3.89
N TYR A 407 28.95 17.93 5.11
CA TYR A 407 28.66 18.91 6.16
C TYR A 407 29.96 19.40 6.80
N TYR A 408 30.98 19.61 5.97
CA TYR A 408 32.31 20.02 6.44
C TYR A 408 32.24 21.25 7.34
N ASN A 409 32.88 21.16 8.49
CA ASN A 409 32.88 22.13 9.58
C ASN A 409 31.54 22.35 10.31
N THR A 410 30.44 21.81 9.84
CA THR A 410 29.15 21.96 10.53
C THR A 410 28.66 20.65 11.15
N GLY A 411 28.84 19.53 10.44
CA GLY A 411 28.15 18.30 10.80
C GLY A 411 26.64 18.45 10.76
N GLY A 412 25.91 17.41 11.07
CA GLY A 412 24.46 17.47 11.13
C GLY A 412 23.88 16.38 12.01
N ARG A 413 22.95 16.76 12.90
CA ARG A 413 22.13 15.82 13.68
C ARG A 413 20.67 16.24 13.60
N ASN A 414 19.86 15.33 13.10
CA ASN A 414 18.45 15.59 12.89
C ASN A 414 17.61 14.52 13.60
N TYR A 415 16.64 14.96 14.38
CA TYR A 415 15.70 14.09 15.08
C TYR A 415 14.27 14.39 14.61
N SER A 416 13.54 13.36 14.25
CA SER A 416 12.14 13.46 13.86
C SER A 416 11.25 12.51 14.65
N TYR A 417 10.02 12.95 14.94
CA TYR A 417 9.00 12.14 15.61
C TYR A 417 7.62 12.52 15.13
N GLY A 418 6.84 11.54 14.67
CA GLY A 418 5.50 11.80 14.13
C GLY A 418 4.52 10.68 14.45
N PRO A 419 3.66 10.83 15.48
CA PRO A 419 2.54 9.92 15.71
C PRO A 419 1.37 10.26 14.78
N GLN A 420 0.70 9.21 14.30
CA GLN A 420 -0.50 9.29 13.47
C GLN A 420 -1.59 8.40 14.03
N ARG A 421 -2.85 8.83 13.90
CA ARG A 421 -4.03 8.07 14.34
C ARG A 421 -5.17 8.30 13.36
N ASN A 422 -5.76 7.22 12.90
CA ASN A 422 -6.95 7.19 12.07
C ASN A 422 -8.02 6.35 12.79
N ARG A 423 -9.26 6.84 12.85
CA ARG A 423 -10.40 6.19 13.47
C ARG A 423 -11.54 6.14 12.48
N LEU A 424 -12.14 4.98 12.35
CA LEU A 424 -13.28 4.72 11.48
C LEU A 424 -14.48 4.24 12.30
N PHE A 425 -15.63 4.77 11.97
CA PHE A 425 -16.94 4.24 12.33
C PHE A 425 -17.79 4.16 11.07
N THR A 426 -18.25 2.97 10.71
CA THR A 426 -19.16 2.74 9.59
C THR A 426 -20.37 1.98 10.10
N PHE A 427 -21.55 2.44 9.75
CA PHE A 427 -22.80 1.71 9.98
C PHE A 427 -23.66 1.74 8.72
N TYR A 428 -24.16 0.58 8.30
CA TYR A 428 -25.10 0.52 7.19
C TYR A 428 -26.09 -0.62 7.35
N LEU A 429 -27.22 -0.45 6.71
CA LEU A 429 -28.23 -1.47 6.49
C LEU A 429 -28.13 -1.94 5.06
N ASP A 430 -28.26 -3.24 4.88
CA ASP A 430 -28.29 -3.91 3.58
C ASP A 430 -29.52 -4.81 3.50
N TYR A 431 -30.28 -4.67 2.42
CA TYR A 431 -31.41 -5.54 2.15
C TYR A 431 -31.23 -6.16 0.76
N GLY A 432 -31.11 -7.48 0.71
CA GLY A 432 -30.96 -8.23 -0.53
C GLY A 432 -31.99 -9.36 -0.64
N ARG A 433 -32.73 -9.39 -1.74
CA ARG A 433 -33.70 -10.45 -1.99
C ARG A 433 -33.93 -10.72 -3.48
N TYR A 434 -34.01 -12.00 -3.82
CA TYR A 434 -34.48 -12.46 -5.12
C TYR A 434 -35.99 -12.67 -5.10
N PHE A 435 -36.70 -12.14 -6.09
CA PHE A 435 -38.14 -12.22 -6.28
C PHE A 435 -38.45 -13.11 -7.48
N ASP A 436 -38.82 -14.37 -7.24
CA ASP A 436 -39.06 -15.39 -8.29
C ASP A 436 -40.12 -14.98 -9.32
N ARG A 437 -41.22 -14.37 -8.86
CA ARG A 437 -42.34 -13.98 -9.73
C ARG A 437 -41.95 -12.99 -10.84
N ILE A 438 -41.06 -12.08 -10.51
CA ILE A 438 -40.57 -11.04 -11.42
C ILE A 438 -39.16 -11.31 -11.90
N LYS A 439 -38.56 -12.45 -11.54
CA LYS A 439 -37.18 -12.87 -11.88
C LYS A 439 -36.16 -11.78 -11.62
N SER A 440 -36.30 -11.08 -10.49
CA SER A 440 -35.51 -9.91 -10.16
C SER A 440 -34.77 -10.08 -8.84
N ASN A 441 -33.49 -9.74 -8.83
CA ASN A 441 -32.74 -9.55 -7.59
C ASN A 441 -32.65 -8.05 -7.29
N ILE A 442 -32.96 -7.66 -6.07
CA ILE A 442 -32.87 -6.29 -5.57
C ILE A 442 -31.98 -6.31 -4.35
N GLU A 443 -30.96 -5.46 -4.35
CA GLU A 443 -30.09 -5.22 -3.20
C GLU A 443 -30.01 -3.72 -2.97
N VAL A 444 -30.34 -3.27 -1.75
CA VAL A 444 -30.34 -1.87 -1.36
C VAL A 444 -29.47 -1.71 -0.13
N THR A 445 -28.48 -0.87 -0.21
CA THR A 445 -27.59 -0.51 0.90
C THR A 445 -27.76 0.96 1.23
N ALA A 446 -27.87 1.32 2.52
CA ALA A 446 -27.84 2.70 2.98
C ALA A 446 -27.03 2.81 4.27
N GLY A 447 -26.18 3.82 4.35
CA GLY A 447 -25.24 3.89 5.45
C GLY A 447 -24.64 5.26 5.71
N TYR A 448 -23.81 5.24 6.75
CA TYR A 448 -23.13 6.39 7.31
C TYR A 448 -21.70 6.01 7.67
N ASP A 449 -20.74 6.86 7.28
CA ASP A 449 -19.33 6.75 7.66
C ASP A 449 -18.88 8.01 8.41
N TYR A 450 -18.08 7.79 9.42
CA TYR A 450 -17.30 8.81 10.10
C TYR A 450 -15.85 8.38 10.16
N GLN A 451 -14.94 9.18 9.61
CA GLN A 451 -13.52 8.93 9.67
C GLN A 451 -12.79 10.18 10.17
N ALA A 452 -11.90 10.00 11.15
CA ALA A 452 -11.15 11.08 11.76
C ALA A 452 -9.66 10.74 11.81
N TRP A 453 -8.87 11.67 11.30
CA TRP A 453 -7.41 11.59 11.29
C TRP A 453 -6.82 12.63 12.22
N LYS A 454 -5.83 12.23 12.95
CA LYS A 454 -4.93 13.10 13.68
C LYS A 454 -3.52 12.67 13.39
N TYR A 455 -2.70 13.56 12.91
CA TYR A 455 -1.27 13.37 12.82
C TYR A 455 -0.55 14.60 13.38
N THR A 456 0.58 14.33 13.99
CA THR A 456 1.46 15.36 14.49
C THR A 456 2.61 15.46 13.48
N ASN A 457 2.81 16.63 12.90
CA ASN A 457 4.03 16.89 12.15
C ASN A 457 5.20 16.65 13.07
N ALA A 458 6.21 15.95 12.56
CA ALA A 458 7.36 15.58 13.37
C ALA A 458 7.99 16.81 14.02
N ALA A 459 8.27 16.70 15.30
CA ALA A 459 9.21 17.61 15.92
C ALA A 459 10.56 17.42 15.23
N TYR A 460 11.16 18.51 14.81
CA TYR A 460 12.41 18.54 14.07
C TYR A 460 13.41 19.36 14.87
N THR A 461 14.61 18.82 15.07
CA THR A 461 15.69 19.55 15.69
C THR A 461 16.97 19.26 14.90
N GLU A 462 17.55 20.28 14.34
CA GLU A 462 18.84 20.23 13.65
C GLU A 462 19.90 20.80 14.57
N LEU A 463 20.92 20.01 14.83
CA LEU A 463 22.04 20.36 15.69
C LEU A 463 23.33 20.33 14.88
N ASN A 464 24.24 21.25 15.20
CA ASN A 464 25.62 21.14 14.81
C ASN A 464 26.27 19.97 15.57
N ASP A 465 27.17 19.23 14.91
CA ASP A 465 27.91 18.13 15.54
C ASP A 465 29.11 18.60 16.38
N ARG A 466 29.39 19.90 16.39
CA ARG A 466 30.47 20.47 17.22
C ARG A 466 30.14 20.39 18.72
N GLU A 467 31.17 20.38 19.53
CA GLU A 467 31.07 20.36 20.98
C GLU A 467 31.17 21.79 21.55
N PRO A 468 30.20 22.22 22.38
CA PRO A 468 28.88 21.62 22.59
C PRO A 468 27.98 21.73 21.36
N ALA A 469 27.09 20.74 21.16
CA ALA A 469 26.17 20.75 20.01
C ALA A 469 25.26 21.99 20.07
N GLU A 470 25.27 22.78 19.02
CA GLU A 470 24.48 23.99 18.89
C GLU A 470 23.22 23.71 18.06
N VAL A 471 22.08 24.26 18.48
CA VAL A 471 20.85 24.16 17.71
C VAL A 471 20.94 25.07 16.49
N GLN A 472 20.92 24.48 15.29
CA GLN A 472 20.88 25.21 14.03
C GLN A 472 19.45 25.60 13.66
N SER A 473 18.52 24.67 13.83
CA SER A 473 17.09 24.94 13.67
C SER A 473 16.24 24.03 14.54
N ALA A 474 15.10 24.51 14.98
CA ALA A 474 14.13 23.73 15.72
C ALA A 474 12.71 24.05 15.25
N SER A 475 11.90 23.03 15.03
CA SER A 475 10.50 23.15 14.71
C SER A 475 9.67 22.44 15.77
N ALA A 476 8.68 23.14 16.32
CA ALA A 476 7.71 22.53 17.23
C ALA A 476 6.83 21.54 16.48
N ALA A 477 6.38 20.50 17.18
CA ALA A 477 5.39 19.60 16.65
C ALA A 477 4.06 20.32 16.43
N ASP A 478 3.46 20.13 15.26
CA ASP A 478 2.17 20.72 14.88
C ASP A 478 1.12 19.62 14.72
N ASP A 479 0.01 19.76 15.44
CA ASP A 479 -1.13 18.84 15.42
C ASP A 479 -2.07 19.14 14.26
N GLN A 480 -2.11 18.27 13.29
CA GLN A 480 -3.02 18.32 12.15
C GLN A 480 -4.21 17.38 12.36
N ARG A 481 -5.41 17.86 12.04
CA ARG A 481 -6.64 17.07 12.17
C ARG A 481 -7.56 17.30 11.00
N HIS A 482 -8.18 16.24 10.51
CA HIS A 482 -9.30 16.35 9.60
C HIS A 482 -10.32 15.23 9.83
N VAL A 483 -11.55 15.51 9.41
CA VAL A 483 -12.70 14.62 9.56
C VAL A 483 -13.43 14.55 8.24
N LEU A 484 -13.85 13.34 7.89
CA LEU A 484 -14.74 13.06 6.79
C LEU A 484 -15.99 12.38 7.33
N LEU A 485 -17.16 12.91 6.96
CA LEU A 485 -18.46 12.41 7.32
C LEU A 485 -19.25 12.15 6.04
N SER A 486 -19.87 10.97 5.93
CA SER A 486 -20.47 10.54 4.68
C SER A 486 -21.80 9.85 4.90
N TYR A 487 -22.76 10.17 4.03
CA TYR A 487 -24.01 9.44 3.88
C TYR A 487 -24.04 8.83 2.48
N TYR A 488 -24.49 7.59 2.38
CA TYR A 488 -24.57 6.93 1.08
C TYR A 488 -25.75 5.99 0.96
N ALA A 489 -26.20 5.82 -0.27
CA ALA A 489 -27.17 4.82 -0.66
C ALA A 489 -26.76 4.18 -1.98
N ARG A 490 -27.04 2.89 -2.14
CA ARG A 490 -26.77 2.12 -3.34
C ARG A 490 -27.92 1.18 -3.61
N LEU A 491 -28.27 1.04 -4.87
CA LEU A 491 -29.20 0.07 -5.43
C LEU A 491 -28.46 -0.79 -6.46
N ASP A 492 -28.48 -2.09 -6.25
CA ASP A 492 -28.10 -3.08 -7.26
C ASP A 492 -29.35 -3.86 -7.66
N TYR A 493 -29.67 -3.85 -8.95
CA TYR A 493 -30.83 -4.52 -9.51
C TYR A 493 -30.42 -5.42 -10.65
N SER A 494 -30.92 -6.64 -10.66
CA SER A 494 -30.76 -7.53 -11.80
C SER A 494 -32.09 -8.14 -12.20
N PHE A 495 -32.40 -8.06 -13.49
CA PHE A 495 -33.59 -8.68 -14.09
C PHE A 495 -33.19 -9.89 -14.92
N ASN A 496 -33.77 -11.04 -14.61
CA ASN A 496 -33.57 -12.33 -15.30
C ASN A 496 -32.07 -12.71 -15.43
N SER A 497 -31.23 -12.25 -14.51
CA SER A 497 -29.76 -12.37 -14.58
C SER A 497 -29.12 -11.85 -15.87
N ARG A 498 -29.84 -11.07 -16.70
CA ARG A 498 -29.41 -10.55 -18.01
C ARG A 498 -29.16 -9.05 -17.99
N TYR A 499 -30.09 -8.30 -17.40
CA TYR A 499 -30.06 -6.84 -17.34
C TYR A 499 -29.67 -6.41 -15.93
N LEU A 500 -28.64 -5.62 -15.83
CA LEU A 500 -28.03 -5.20 -14.56
C LEU A 500 -28.08 -3.68 -14.47
N LEU A 501 -28.49 -3.15 -13.34
CA LEU A 501 -28.44 -1.74 -13.00
C LEU A 501 -27.79 -1.59 -11.64
N THR A 502 -26.81 -0.72 -11.55
CA THR A 502 -26.29 -0.20 -10.28
C THR A 502 -26.48 1.31 -10.25
N ALA A 503 -27.07 1.83 -9.20
CA ALA A 503 -27.17 3.26 -8.95
C ALA A 503 -26.67 3.57 -7.54
N SER A 504 -25.89 4.63 -7.36
CA SER A 504 -25.44 5.06 -6.04
C SER A 504 -25.42 6.57 -5.92
N LEU A 505 -25.64 7.03 -4.69
CA LEU A 505 -25.46 8.41 -4.29
C LEU A 505 -24.67 8.43 -2.99
N ARG A 506 -23.59 9.18 -2.98
CA ARG A 506 -22.83 9.48 -1.77
C ARG A 506 -22.71 10.98 -1.57
N ARG A 507 -22.82 11.41 -0.34
CA ARG A 507 -22.64 12.80 0.06
C ARG A 507 -21.60 12.88 1.17
N ASP A 508 -20.48 13.54 0.89
CA ASP A 508 -19.33 13.67 1.77
C ASP A 508 -19.21 15.10 2.31
N GLY A 509 -19.00 15.22 3.61
CA GLY A 509 -18.66 16.46 4.29
C GLY A 509 -17.23 16.39 4.83
N SER A 510 -16.33 17.22 4.29
CA SER A 510 -14.92 17.24 4.69
C SER A 510 -14.56 18.53 5.42
N SER A 511 -13.83 18.38 6.53
CA SER A 511 -13.31 19.51 7.29
C SER A 511 -12.13 20.22 6.61
N ARG A 512 -11.59 19.69 5.52
CA ARG A 512 -10.53 20.33 4.71
C ARG A 512 -11.03 21.54 3.93
N PHE A 513 -12.35 21.69 3.79
CA PHE A 513 -12.99 22.77 3.06
C PHE A 513 -13.68 23.79 3.98
N GLY A 514 -13.79 25.04 3.52
CA GLY A 514 -14.48 26.11 4.22
C GLY A 514 -15.97 25.86 4.39
N ARG A 515 -16.63 26.60 5.29
CA ARG A 515 -18.04 26.39 5.70
C ARG A 515 -19.04 26.24 4.54
N GLY A 516 -18.89 27.02 3.47
CA GLY A 516 -19.80 26.99 2.31
C GLY A 516 -19.56 25.84 1.32
N SER A 517 -18.39 25.16 1.37
CA SER A 517 -17.95 24.19 0.35
C SER A 517 -17.62 22.81 0.94
N ARG A 518 -18.04 22.53 2.18
CA ARG A 518 -17.70 21.27 2.88
C ARG A 518 -18.32 20.03 2.27
N TRP A 519 -19.48 20.17 1.63
CA TRP A 519 -20.30 19.06 1.18
C TRP A 519 -20.21 18.87 -0.32
N GLY A 520 -19.80 17.67 -0.75
CA GLY A 520 -19.82 17.21 -2.13
C GLY A 520 -20.79 16.05 -2.32
N SER A 521 -21.42 15.97 -3.49
CA SER A 521 -22.31 14.86 -3.85
C SER A 521 -21.72 14.09 -5.03
N PHE A 522 -21.74 12.76 -4.93
CA PHE A 522 -21.09 11.82 -5.85
C PHE A 522 -22.13 10.79 -6.35
N PRO A 523 -22.96 11.15 -7.34
CA PRO A 523 -23.88 10.22 -7.98
C PRO A 523 -23.16 9.29 -8.94
N SER A 524 -23.65 8.06 -9.08
CA SER A 524 -23.24 7.17 -10.16
C SER A 524 -24.39 6.28 -10.64
N VAL A 525 -24.32 5.89 -11.91
CA VAL A 525 -25.20 4.91 -12.52
C VAL A 525 -24.40 4.02 -13.47
N ALA A 526 -24.70 2.73 -13.47
CA ALA A 526 -24.10 1.76 -14.38
C ALA A 526 -25.13 0.75 -14.86
N LEU A 527 -25.07 0.45 -16.14
CA LEU A 527 -25.91 -0.53 -16.81
C LEU A 527 -25.04 -1.68 -17.32
N GLY A 528 -25.55 -2.88 -17.23
CA GLY A 528 -24.92 -4.07 -17.77
C GLY A 528 -25.94 -4.94 -18.52
N TRP A 529 -25.55 -5.44 -19.69
CA TRP A 529 -26.35 -6.40 -20.46
C TRP A 529 -25.50 -7.64 -20.75
N ARG A 530 -25.94 -8.78 -20.20
CA ARG A 530 -25.35 -10.08 -20.48
C ARG A 530 -25.90 -10.66 -21.75
N MET A 531 -25.35 -10.28 -22.89
CA MET A 531 -25.78 -10.77 -24.20
C MET A 531 -25.61 -12.29 -24.33
N SER A 532 -24.59 -12.86 -23.65
CA SER A 532 -24.38 -14.31 -23.66
C SER A 532 -25.53 -15.13 -23.04
N GLU A 533 -26.41 -14.50 -22.27
CA GLU A 533 -27.57 -15.16 -21.66
C GLU A 533 -28.86 -15.02 -22.51
N GLU A 534 -28.79 -14.34 -23.64
CA GLU A 534 -29.90 -14.21 -24.56
C GLU A 534 -30.02 -15.43 -25.47
N ASP A 535 -31.28 -15.72 -25.93
CA ASP A 535 -31.56 -16.89 -26.75
C ASP A 535 -30.85 -16.84 -28.11
N PHE A 536 -30.71 -15.66 -28.69
CA PHE A 536 -30.00 -15.45 -29.95
C PHE A 536 -28.50 -15.71 -29.88
N PHE A 537 -27.92 -15.68 -28.65
CA PHE A 537 -26.49 -15.91 -28.45
C PHE A 537 -26.13 -17.40 -28.29
N LYS A 538 -27.12 -18.28 -28.08
CA LYS A 538 -26.88 -19.72 -27.86
C LYS A 538 -25.95 -20.37 -28.88
N PRO A 539 -26.07 -20.09 -30.21
CA PRO A 539 -25.17 -20.67 -31.21
C PRO A 539 -23.71 -20.24 -31.07
N LEU A 540 -23.45 -19.08 -30.43
CA LEU A 540 -22.12 -18.52 -30.28
C LEU A 540 -21.44 -18.94 -28.95
N LYS A 541 -22.18 -19.56 -28.01
CA LYS A 541 -21.64 -20.01 -26.70
C LYS A 541 -20.44 -20.95 -26.80
N PRO A 542 -20.31 -21.86 -27.76
CA PRO A 542 -19.13 -22.71 -27.88
C PRO A 542 -17.84 -21.94 -28.18
N VAL A 543 -17.95 -20.75 -28.79
CA VAL A 543 -16.80 -19.89 -29.14
C VAL A 543 -16.59 -18.80 -28.09
N PHE A 544 -17.67 -18.17 -27.65
CA PHE A 544 -17.66 -17.09 -26.67
C PHE A 544 -18.43 -17.51 -25.41
N SER A 545 -17.72 -17.87 -24.35
CA SER A 545 -18.33 -18.27 -23.08
C SER A 545 -19.11 -17.13 -22.41
N THR A 546 -18.68 -15.90 -22.58
CA THR A 546 -19.31 -14.72 -21.96
C THR A 546 -19.15 -13.49 -22.84
N LEU A 547 -20.29 -12.83 -23.11
CA LEU A 547 -20.34 -11.51 -23.74
C LEU A 547 -21.23 -10.60 -22.91
N LYS A 548 -20.66 -9.48 -22.42
CA LYS A 548 -21.32 -8.50 -21.56
C LYS A 548 -21.01 -7.08 -22.02
N LEU A 549 -22.04 -6.32 -22.34
CA LEU A 549 -21.94 -4.88 -22.58
C LEU A 549 -22.15 -4.11 -21.28
N ARG A 550 -21.37 -3.05 -21.08
CA ARG A 550 -21.46 -2.19 -19.90
C ARG A 550 -21.33 -0.73 -20.29
N ALA A 551 -22.15 0.11 -19.67
CA ALA A 551 -22.05 1.56 -19.76
C ALA A 551 -22.20 2.15 -18.37
N SER A 552 -21.37 3.12 -18.01
CA SER A 552 -21.42 3.74 -16.69
C SER A 552 -21.09 5.21 -16.74
N TYR A 553 -21.73 5.95 -15.84
CA TYR A 553 -21.43 7.34 -15.56
C TYR A 553 -21.31 7.50 -14.05
N GLY A 554 -20.37 8.32 -13.58
CA GLY A 554 -20.21 8.59 -12.16
C GLY A 554 -19.38 9.84 -11.92
N VAL A 555 -19.68 10.51 -10.82
CA VAL A 555 -18.93 11.64 -10.31
C VAL A 555 -18.14 11.15 -9.12
N THR A 556 -16.84 11.41 -9.12
CA THR A 556 -15.92 11.12 -8.01
C THR A 556 -15.17 12.38 -7.64
N GLY A 557 -14.61 12.41 -6.45
CA GLY A 557 -13.86 13.55 -5.95
C GLY A 557 -12.45 13.16 -5.50
N GLN A 558 -11.63 14.20 -5.28
CA GLN A 558 -10.31 14.07 -4.66
C GLN A 558 -10.11 15.19 -3.65
N GLN A 559 -9.87 14.81 -2.41
CA GLN A 559 -9.52 15.73 -1.32
C GLN A 559 -8.09 15.51 -0.79
N ASP A 560 -7.48 14.37 -1.14
CA ASP A 560 -6.16 14.03 -0.66
C ASP A 560 -5.10 14.83 -1.44
N GLY A 561 -4.13 15.38 -0.71
CA GLY A 561 -3.19 16.38 -1.23
C GLY A 561 -3.61 17.84 -0.98
N ILE A 562 -4.84 18.09 -0.47
CA ILE A 562 -5.27 19.42 0.00
C ILE A 562 -4.89 19.57 1.47
N ALA A 563 -4.25 20.69 1.81
CA ALA A 563 -3.88 21.01 3.19
C ALA A 563 -5.12 21.09 4.11
N ASN A 564 -4.98 20.60 5.35
CA ASN A 564 -6.12 20.53 6.29
C ASN A 564 -6.79 21.88 6.59
N TYR A 565 -6.05 22.97 6.55
CA TYR A 565 -6.51 24.31 6.85
C TYR A 565 -6.29 25.28 5.69
N GLY A 566 -6.09 24.77 4.46
CA GLY A 566 -5.81 25.56 3.27
C GLY A 566 -6.90 26.57 2.88
N TYR A 567 -8.11 26.45 3.47
CA TYR A 567 -9.19 27.43 3.30
C TYR A 567 -9.08 28.66 4.23
N GLN A 568 -8.13 28.64 5.18
CA GLN A 568 -7.87 29.77 6.08
C GLN A 568 -6.79 30.68 5.45
N PRO A 569 -6.98 32.00 5.48
CA PRO A 569 -5.90 32.92 5.10
C PRO A 569 -4.79 32.82 6.15
N LEU A 570 -3.60 32.42 5.70
CA LEU A 570 -2.41 32.35 6.54
C LEU A 570 -1.52 33.55 6.20
N TYR A 571 -1.05 34.25 7.21
CA TYR A 571 -0.08 35.32 7.09
C TYR A 571 1.27 34.81 7.60
N THR A 572 2.29 34.89 6.80
CA THR A 572 3.67 34.68 7.23
C THR A 572 4.25 36.05 7.60
N LEU A 573 4.62 36.21 8.86
CA LEU A 573 5.39 37.38 9.27
C LEU A 573 6.81 37.19 8.68
N SER A 574 7.12 37.92 7.60
CA SER A 574 8.50 38.10 7.22
C SER A 574 9.12 39.09 8.21
N GLN A 575 10.13 38.68 8.95
CA GLN A 575 11.02 39.64 9.59
C GLN A 575 11.72 40.37 8.44
N ALA A 576 11.30 41.61 8.18
CA ALA A 576 12.14 42.52 7.45
C ALA A 576 13.36 42.80 8.35
N GLY A 577 14.50 42.26 7.95
CA GLY A 577 15.78 42.55 8.58
C GLY A 577 16.19 43.99 8.39
#